data_bb9e4cda97c495813b72dfdb2efc41c1
#
_entry.id   bb9e4cda97c495813b72dfdb2efc41c1
#
_cell.length_a   1.000
_cell.length_b   1.000
_cell.length_c   1.000
_cell.angle_alpha   90.00
_cell.angle_beta   90.00
_cell.angle_gamma   90.00
#
_symmetry.space_group_name_H-M   'P 1'
#
loop_
_entity.id
_entity.type
_entity.pdbx_description
1 polymer ?
#
loop_
_entity_poly.entity_id
_entity_poly.type
_entity_poly.pdbx_seq_one_letter_code
_entity_poly.pdbx_strand_id
1 'polypeptide(L)'
;MGKDDENPYFHLNEFEQTCACLRIAGMLDKILRWKLFPFSLMGKAKHWYNLTIGSRQGDWEALCSSFCLHLFPISRVVSLHLEILSFKQEEKESLGMAWECFHTLINTGPDLAIEDLILLQHFYMGLDRKTLKRLNTALGGSFLHVSANSRRSILAKILENTPEEVENKPLEEES
;
A
#
# COMPACT_ATOMS: atom_id res chain seq x y z
N MET A 1 -0.51 8.48 -15.94
CA MET A 1 -0.31 7.02 -16.01
C MET A 1 0.01 6.59 -17.43
N GLY A 2 1.04 5.78 -17.67
CA GLY A 2 1.46 5.38 -19.03
C GLY A 2 2.70 4.51 -19.10
N LYS A 3 3.44 4.34 -18.01
CA LYS A 3 4.57 3.39 -17.90
C LYS A 3 4.05 2.02 -17.49
N ASP A 4 4.77 0.96 -17.86
CA ASP A 4 4.34 -0.42 -17.64
C ASP A 4 4.27 -0.83 -16.14
N ASP A 5 4.95 -0.09 -15.26
CA ASP A 5 5.02 -0.37 -13.82
C ASP A 5 4.12 0.52 -12.96
N GLU A 6 3.31 1.38 -13.57
CA GLU A 6 2.43 2.26 -12.81
C GLU A 6 1.19 1.53 -12.30
N ASN A 7 0.94 1.65 -10.99
CA ASN A 7 -0.19 1.03 -10.31
C ASN A 7 -1.51 1.77 -10.61
N PRO A 8 -2.53 1.15 -11.22
CA PRO A 8 -3.78 1.80 -11.54
C PRO A 8 -4.61 2.19 -10.32
N TYR A 9 -4.52 1.49 -9.21
CA TYR A 9 -5.21 1.82 -7.96
C TYR A 9 -4.64 3.08 -7.33
N PHE A 10 -3.31 3.19 -7.31
CA PHE A 10 -2.63 4.39 -6.83
C PHE A 10 -2.97 5.60 -7.71
N HIS A 11 -2.91 5.43 -9.03
CA HIS A 11 -3.27 6.48 -9.98
C HIS A 11 -4.70 6.97 -9.79
N LEU A 12 -5.67 6.07 -9.62
CA LEU A 12 -7.07 6.44 -9.38
C LEU A 12 -7.23 7.21 -8.07
N ASN A 13 -6.56 6.78 -7.01
CA ASN A 13 -6.61 7.47 -5.72
C ASN A 13 -6.07 8.90 -5.81
N GLU A 14 -4.88 9.10 -6.40
CA GLU A 14 -4.31 10.43 -6.63
C GLU A 14 -5.21 11.31 -7.51
N PHE A 15 -5.77 10.72 -8.57
CA PHE A 15 -6.69 11.40 -9.46
C PHE A 15 -7.95 11.85 -8.72
N GLU A 16 -8.55 10.99 -7.90
CA GLU A 16 -9.75 11.33 -7.12
C GLU A 16 -9.46 12.41 -6.07
N GLN A 17 -8.33 12.35 -5.39
CA GLN A 17 -7.88 13.39 -4.47
C GLN A 17 -7.70 14.73 -5.21
N THR A 18 -7.10 14.73 -6.38
CA THR A 18 -6.94 15.93 -7.22
C THR A 18 -8.30 16.50 -7.61
N CYS A 19 -9.23 15.65 -8.04
CA CYS A 19 -10.59 16.08 -8.39
C CYS A 19 -11.36 16.65 -7.18
N ALA A 20 -11.14 16.09 -5.97
CA ALA A 20 -11.78 16.58 -4.74
C ALA A 20 -11.32 17.99 -4.35
N CYS A 21 -10.09 18.38 -4.74
CA CYS A 21 -9.58 19.74 -4.56
C CYS A 21 -10.14 20.73 -5.57
N LEU A 22 -10.69 20.25 -6.70
CA LEU A 22 -11.22 21.08 -7.77
C LEU A 22 -12.72 21.27 -7.60
N ARG A 23 -13.14 22.50 -7.28
CA ARG A 23 -14.56 22.87 -7.23
C ARG A 23 -14.90 23.81 -8.37
N ILE A 24 -15.76 23.35 -9.29
CA ILE A 24 -16.29 24.15 -10.39
C ILE A 24 -17.76 24.40 -10.13
N ALA A 25 -18.15 25.69 -10.01
CA ALA A 25 -19.53 26.06 -9.76
C ALA A 25 -20.48 25.46 -10.83
N GLY A 26 -21.53 24.78 -10.38
CA GLY A 26 -22.54 24.15 -11.23
C GLY A 26 -22.13 22.82 -11.87
N MET A 27 -20.95 22.29 -11.57
CA MET A 27 -20.50 20.99 -12.08
C MET A 27 -20.56 19.92 -10.96
N LEU A 28 -21.21 18.78 -11.26
CA LEU A 28 -21.21 17.63 -10.36
C LEU A 28 -19.85 16.94 -10.39
N ASP A 29 -19.36 16.46 -9.25
CA ASP A 29 -18.07 15.80 -9.07
C ASP A 29 -17.87 14.63 -10.04
N LYS A 30 -18.92 13.83 -10.26
CA LYS A 30 -18.85 12.71 -11.22
C LYS A 30 -18.62 13.16 -12.66
N ILE A 31 -19.17 14.32 -13.06
CA ILE A 31 -18.96 14.89 -14.40
C ILE A 31 -17.54 15.42 -14.52
N LEU A 32 -17.04 16.04 -13.45
CA LEU A 32 -15.67 16.54 -13.40
C LEU A 32 -14.66 15.40 -13.58
N ARG A 33 -14.79 14.31 -12.77
CA ARG A 33 -13.95 13.11 -12.89
C ARG A 33 -13.97 12.54 -14.31
N TRP A 34 -15.16 12.37 -14.86
CA TRP A 34 -15.34 11.83 -16.22
C TRP A 34 -14.66 12.67 -17.30
N LYS A 35 -14.71 13.99 -17.19
CA LYS A 35 -14.08 14.89 -18.14
C LYS A 35 -12.55 14.98 -17.97
N LEU A 36 -12.04 14.91 -16.75
CA LEU A 36 -10.62 15.08 -16.47
C LEU A 36 -9.82 13.78 -16.59
N PHE A 37 -10.43 12.62 -16.34
CA PHE A 37 -9.74 11.34 -16.35
C PHE A 37 -8.91 11.07 -17.61
N PRO A 38 -9.41 11.31 -18.83
CA PRO A 38 -8.62 11.09 -20.04
C PRO A 38 -7.35 11.93 -20.12
N PHE A 39 -7.29 13.07 -19.44
CA PHE A 39 -6.09 13.91 -19.42
C PHE A 39 -5.04 13.44 -18.42
N SER A 40 -5.41 12.63 -17.45
CA SER A 40 -4.48 12.00 -16.51
C SER A 40 -3.80 10.75 -17.09
N LEU A 41 -4.25 10.27 -18.25
CA LEU A 41 -3.78 9.03 -18.87
C LEU A 41 -2.79 9.30 -19.99
N MET A 42 -1.76 8.43 -20.11
CA MET A 42 -0.75 8.43 -21.16
C MET A 42 -0.52 7.01 -21.69
N GLY A 43 0.19 6.87 -22.81
CA GLY A 43 0.64 5.58 -23.34
C GLY A 43 -0.47 4.54 -23.48
N LYS A 44 -0.23 3.34 -22.98
CA LYS A 44 -1.15 2.17 -23.06
C LYS A 44 -2.48 2.44 -22.36
N ALA A 45 -2.47 3.12 -21.20
CA ALA A 45 -3.68 3.46 -20.46
C ALA A 45 -4.60 4.40 -21.27
N LYS A 46 -4.03 5.40 -21.95
CA LYS A 46 -4.76 6.30 -22.82
C LYS A 46 -5.34 5.58 -24.04
N HIS A 47 -4.55 4.70 -24.65
CA HIS A 47 -5.01 3.90 -25.78
C HIS A 47 -6.19 3.00 -25.38
N TRP A 48 -6.08 2.28 -24.27
CA TRP A 48 -7.18 1.47 -23.73
C TRP A 48 -8.44 2.30 -23.49
N TYR A 49 -8.30 3.46 -22.84
CA TYR A 49 -9.43 4.36 -22.56
C TYR A 49 -10.17 4.74 -23.83
N ASN A 50 -9.46 5.17 -24.87
CA ASN A 50 -10.07 5.58 -26.14
C ASN A 50 -10.84 4.45 -26.83
N LEU A 51 -10.41 3.20 -26.67
CA LEU A 51 -11.11 2.03 -27.20
C LEU A 51 -12.36 1.65 -26.38
N THR A 52 -12.34 1.92 -25.07
CA THR A 52 -13.34 1.42 -24.12
C THR A 52 -14.45 2.43 -23.83
N ILE A 53 -14.17 3.74 -23.94
CA ILE A 53 -15.05 4.82 -23.49
C ILE A 53 -16.46 4.76 -24.10
N GLY A 54 -16.58 4.36 -25.34
CA GLY A 54 -17.86 4.30 -26.05
C GLY A 54 -18.88 3.34 -25.42
N SER A 55 -18.41 2.27 -24.75
CA SER A 55 -19.24 1.27 -24.09
C SER A 55 -19.52 1.54 -22.61
N ARG A 56 -18.89 2.57 -22.01
CA ARG A 56 -18.91 2.85 -20.57
C ARG A 56 -19.40 4.26 -20.21
N GLN A 57 -20.05 4.95 -21.15
CA GLN A 57 -20.50 6.34 -20.93
C GLN A 57 -21.41 6.47 -19.71
N GLY A 58 -21.02 7.35 -18.78
CA GLY A 58 -21.80 7.73 -17.61
C GLY A 58 -21.62 6.85 -16.37
N ASP A 59 -20.95 5.71 -16.48
CA ASP A 59 -20.69 4.80 -15.35
C ASP A 59 -19.23 4.87 -14.91
N TRP A 60 -18.95 5.76 -13.96
CA TRP A 60 -17.60 5.98 -13.40
C TRP A 60 -17.04 4.72 -12.72
N GLU A 61 -17.85 4.02 -11.93
CA GLU A 61 -17.44 2.84 -11.18
C GLU A 61 -17.08 1.68 -12.10
N ALA A 62 -17.91 1.45 -13.14
CA ALA A 62 -17.62 0.45 -14.16
C ALA A 62 -16.38 0.78 -14.98
N LEU A 63 -16.11 2.07 -15.25
CA LEU A 63 -14.89 2.52 -15.91
C LEU A 63 -13.64 2.23 -15.03
N CYS A 64 -13.67 2.63 -13.76
CA CYS A 64 -12.58 2.39 -12.82
C CYS A 64 -12.28 0.90 -12.65
N SER A 65 -13.32 0.07 -12.48
CA SER A 65 -13.18 -1.38 -12.37
C SER A 65 -12.53 -1.98 -13.61
N SER A 66 -12.99 -1.59 -14.80
CA SER A 66 -12.39 -2.07 -16.07
C SER A 66 -10.97 -1.58 -16.28
N PHE A 67 -10.66 -0.36 -15.85
CA PHE A 67 -9.33 0.23 -15.88
C PHE A 67 -8.36 -0.56 -15.02
N CYS A 68 -8.74 -0.84 -13.77
CA CYS A 68 -7.93 -1.64 -12.86
C CYS A 68 -7.73 -3.06 -13.39
N LEU A 69 -8.79 -3.75 -13.81
CA LEU A 69 -8.69 -5.12 -14.32
C LEU A 69 -7.80 -5.24 -15.57
N HIS A 70 -7.79 -4.21 -16.41
CA HIS A 70 -6.95 -4.22 -17.61
C HIS A 70 -5.48 -4.01 -17.30
N LEU A 71 -5.16 -3.11 -16.36
CA LEU A 71 -3.78 -2.72 -16.07
C LEU A 71 -3.17 -3.48 -14.86
N PHE A 72 -4.02 -4.13 -14.05
CA PHE A 72 -3.63 -4.96 -12.92
C PHE A 72 -4.34 -6.32 -13.01
N PRO A 73 -3.82 -7.23 -13.84
CA PRO A 73 -4.48 -8.49 -14.13
C PRO A 73 -4.53 -9.40 -12.91
N ILE A 74 -5.44 -10.39 -12.93
CA ILE A 74 -5.67 -11.31 -11.80
C ILE A 74 -4.39 -12.07 -11.39
N SER A 75 -3.49 -12.35 -12.32
CA SER A 75 -2.18 -12.95 -12.01
C SER A 75 -1.35 -12.07 -11.07
N ARG A 76 -1.40 -10.74 -11.25
CA ARG A 76 -0.71 -9.78 -10.37
C ARG A 76 -1.39 -9.70 -9.00
N VAL A 77 -2.73 -9.81 -8.96
CA VAL A 77 -3.48 -9.89 -7.68
C VAL A 77 -3.05 -11.13 -6.89
N VAL A 78 -2.93 -12.28 -7.55
CA VAL A 78 -2.47 -13.52 -6.91
C VAL A 78 -1.03 -13.40 -6.42
N SER A 79 -0.12 -12.83 -7.23
CA SER A 79 1.27 -12.58 -6.80
C SER A 79 1.32 -11.68 -5.58
N LEU A 80 0.57 -10.57 -5.57
CA LEU A 80 0.49 -9.65 -4.44
C LEU A 80 -0.01 -10.36 -3.17
N HIS A 81 -1.03 -11.20 -3.29
CA HIS A 81 -1.53 -11.99 -2.16
C HIS A 81 -0.42 -12.89 -1.58
N LEU A 82 0.31 -13.59 -2.44
CA LEU A 82 1.43 -14.43 -2.01
C LEU A 82 2.57 -13.61 -1.38
N GLU A 83 2.90 -12.46 -1.94
CA GLU A 83 3.91 -11.55 -1.40
C GLU A 83 3.55 -11.09 0.02
N ILE A 84 2.28 -10.72 0.26
CA ILE A 84 1.78 -10.34 1.59
C ILE A 84 1.89 -11.53 2.57
N LEU A 85 1.40 -12.71 2.20
CA LEU A 85 1.39 -13.87 3.08
C LEU A 85 2.80 -14.45 3.34
N SER A 86 3.75 -14.24 2.43
CA SER A 86 5.13 -14.69 2.54
C SER A 86 6.11 -13.60 2.93
N PHE A 87 5.62 -12.44 3.38
CA PHE A 87 6.47 -11.31 3.77
C PHE A 87 7.61 -11.73 4.69
N LYS A 88 8.79 -11.17 4.47
CA LYS A 88 9.98 -11.34 5.30
C LYS A 88 10.72 -10.02 5.44
N GLN A 89 11.10 -9.71 6.67
CA GLN A 89 11.97 -8.59 6.98
C GLN A 89 13.36 -8.82 6.35
N GLU A 90 13.89 -7.82 5.68
CA GLU A 90 15.22 -7.87 5.09
C GLU A 90 16.34 -7.76 6.14
N GLU A 91 17.54 -8.25 5.78
CA GLU A 91 18.71 -8.10 6.66
C GLU A 91 19.00 -6.62 6.93
N LYS A 92 19.20 -6.28 8.21
CA LYS A 92 19.47 -4.92 8.69
C LYS A 92 18.31 -3.92 8.55
N GLU A 93 17.15 -4.37 8.12
CA GLU A 93 15.95 -3.54 8.10
C GLU A 93 15.45 -3.31 9.54
N SER A 94 15.13 -2.05 9.87
CA SER A 94 14.50 -1.75 11.16
C SER A 94 13.05 -2.21 11.20
N LEU A 95 12.47 -2.37 12.40
CA LEU A 95 11.05 -2.72 12.55
C LEU A 95 10.14 -1.69 11.86
N GLY A 96 10.50 -0.38 11.93
CA GLY A 96 9.75 0.69 11.27
C GLY A 96 9.78 0.54 9.76
N MET A 97 10.95 0.34 9.17
CA MET A 97 11.10 0.13 7.72
C MET A 97 10.36 -1.12 7.24
N ALA A 98 10.46 -2.23 7.97
CA ALA A 98 9.73 -3.46 7.67
C ALA A 98 8.21 -3.23 7.69
N TRP A 99 7.72 -2.44 8.66
CA TRP A 99 6.31 -2.08 8.73
C TRP A 99 5.85 -1.21 7.56
N GLU A 100 6.62 -0.18 7.21
CA GLU A 100 6.32 0.67 6.06
C GLU A 100 6.33 -0.11 4.75
N CYS A 101 7.31 -1.00 4.56
CA CYS A 101 7.38 -1.89 3.42
C CYS A 101 6.14 -2.80 3.34
N PHE A 102 5.78 -3.45 4.44
CA PHE A 102 4.59 -4.32 4.51
C PHE A 102 3.29 -3.53 4.28
N HIS A 103 3.16 -2.35 4.88
CA HIS A 103 2.00 -1.49 4.71
C HIS A 103 1.87 -0.98 3.27
N THR A 104 2.98 -0.62 2.64
CA THR A 104 3.01 -0.27 1.21
C THR A 104 2.57 -1.44 0.34
N LEU A 105 3.04 -2.65 0.65
CA LEU A 105 2.65 -3.87 -0.07
C LEU A 105 1.14 -4.11 0.00
N ILE A 106 0.52 -3.97 1.17
CA ILE A 106 -0.94 -4.11 1.36
C ILE A 106 -1.71 -3.10 0.50
N ASN A 107 -1.19 -1.87 0.36
CA ASN A 107 -1.85 -0.79 -0.38
C ASN A 107 -1.49 -0.76 -1.88
N THR A 108 -0.70 -1.72 -2.36
CA THR A 108 -0.25 -1.75 -3.77
C THR A 108 -1.33 -2.19 -4.75
N GLY A 109 -2.40 -2.82 -4.30
CA GLY A 109 -3.41 -3.41 -5.20
C GLY A 109 -4.83 -3.19 -4.75
N PRO A 110 -5.76 -4.05 -5.24
CA PRO A 110 -7.12 -4.06 -4.75
C PRO A 110 -7.18 -4.49 -3.29
N ASP A 111 -8.28 -4.13 -2.62
CA ASP A 111 -8.59 -4.74 -1.33
C ASP A 111 -8.74 -6.27 -1.51
N LEU A 112 -7.82 -7.01 -0.88
CA LEU A 112 -7.81 -8.47 -0.93
C LEU A 112 -8.76 -9.10 0.09
N ALA A 113 -9.50 -8.29 0.84
CA ALA A 113 -10.41 -8.72 1.92
C ALA A 113 -9.72 -9.62 2.97
N ILE A 114 -8.42 -9.41 3.22
CA ILE A 114 -7.68 -10.11 4.27
C ILE A 114 -7.95 -9.39 5.59
N GLU A 115 -8.40 -10.13 6.58
CA GLU A 115 -8.64 -9.56 7.91
C GLU A 115 -7.35 -8.98 8.52
N ASP A 116 -7.46 -7.83 9.17
CA ASP A 116 -6.34 -7.14 9.83
C ASP A 116 -5.54 -8.04 10.79
N LEU A 117 -6.23 -8.95 11.46
CA LEU A 117 -5.59 -9.90 12.36
C LEU A 117 -4.65 -10.84 11.60
N ILE A 118 -5.07 -11.31 10.44
CA ILE A 118 -4.29 -12.19 9.56
C ILE A 118 -3.09 -11.42 9.00
N LEU A 119 -3.29 -10.18 8.55
CA LEU A 119 -2.19 -9.31 8.10
C LEU A 119 -1.15 -9.11 9.20
N LEU A 120 -1.58 -8.78 10.42
CA LEU A 120 -0.67 -8.62 11.56
C LEU A 120 0.07 -9.91 11.93
N GLN A 121 -0.59 -11.07 11.81
CA GLN A 121 0.07 -12.36 12.02
C GLN A 121 1.16 -12.61 10.99
N HIS A 122 0.88 -12.38 9.70
CA HIS A 122 1.88 -12.57 8.64
C HIS A 122 3.04 -11.60 8.77
N PHE A 123 2.78 -10.35 9.10
CA PHE A 123 3.84 -9.38 9.42
C PHE A 123 4.72 -9.90 10.56
N TYR A 124 4.12 -10.26 11.71
CA TYR A 124 4.85 -10.78 12.87
C TYR A 124 5.68 -12.04 12.53
N MET A 125 5.12 -12.98 11.79
CA MET A 125 5.82 -14.20 11.36
C MET A 125 6.94 -13.92 10.34
N GLY A 126 6.89 -12.77 9.67
CA GLY A 126 7.90 -12.30 8.72
C GLY A 126 9.10 -11.64 9.37
N LEU A 127 9.01 -11.21 10.62
CA LEU A 127 10.10 -10.53 11.33
C LEU A 127 11.26 -11.49 11.66
N ASP A 128 12.47 -10.94 11.71
CA ASP A 128 13.64 -11.69 12.16
C ASP A 128 13.60 -12.02 13.66
N ARG A 129 14.44 -12.96 14.10
CA ARG A 129 14.47 -13.42 15.50
C ARG A 129 14.85 -12.31 16.49
N LYS A 130 15.74 -11.39 16.11
CA LYS A 130 16.20 -10.29 16.97
C LYS A 130 15.06 -9.29 17.19
N THR A 131 14.39 -8.91 16.12
CA THR A 131 13.23 -8.01 16.12
C THR A 131 12.05 -8.63 16.88
N LEU A 132 11.73 -9.92 16.65
CA LEU A 132 10.72 -10.66 17.42
C LEU A 132 11.00 -10.68 18.91
N LYS A 133 12.26 -10.94 19.32
CA LYS A 133 12.63 -10.94 20.73
C LYS A 133 12.44 -9.56 21.37
N ARG A 134 12.88 -8.50 20.70
CA ARG A 134 12.69 -7.10 21.16
C ARG A 134 11.20 -6.79 21.31
N LEU A 135 10.39 -7.10 20.28
CA LEU A 135 8.96 -6.88 20.27
C LEU A 135 8.26 -7.62 21.43
N ASN A 136 8.53 -8.89 21.60
CA ASN A 136 7.93 -9.69 22.67
C ASN A 136 8.35 -9.21 24.07
N THR A 137 9.60 -8.78 24.24
CA THR A 137 10.09 -8.20 25.51
C THR A 137 9.35 -6.90 25.83
N ALA A 138 9.17 -6.03 24.86
CA ALA A 138 8.46 -4.75 25.04
C ALA A 138 6.97 -4.96 25.40
N LEU A 139 6.39 -6.08 24.97
CA LEU A 139 4.99 -6.45 25.22
C LEU A 139 4.76 -7.26 26.50
N GLY A 140 5.82 -7.66 27.19
CA GLY A 140 5.73 -8.55 28.36
C GLY A 140 5.25 -9.97 28.00
N GLY A 141 5.35 -10.41 26.73
CA GLY A 141 4.92 -11.72 26.25
C GLY A 141 4.79 -11.82 24.74
N SER A 142 4.21 -12.92 24.25
CA SER A 142 4.02 -13.11 22.82
C SER A 142 2.95 -12.16 22.24
N PHE A 143 3.31 -11.43 21.20
CA PHE A 143 2.43 -10.55 20.44
C PHE A 143 1.13 -11.25 19.97
N LEU A 144 1.19 -12.55 19.69
CA LEU A 144 0.03 -13.33 19.21
C LEU A 144 -1.04 -13.55 20.29
N HIS A 145 -0.71 -13.42 21.57
CA HIS A 145 -1.68 -13.58 22.67
C HIS A 145 -2.42 -12.30 23.05
N VAL A 146 -2.08 -11.18 22.42
CA VAL A 146 -2.74 -9.88 22.66
C VAL A 146 -3.94 -9.73 21.72
N SER A 147 -5.01 -9.05 22.15
CA SER A 147 -6.18 -8.80 21.28
C SER A 147 -5.82 -7.98 20.02
N ALA A 148 -6.56 -8.14 18.93
CA ALA A 148 -6.28 -7.46 17.65
C ALA A 148 -6.19 -5.93 17.78
N ASN A 149 -7.11 -5.32 18.52
CA ASN A 149 -7.12 -3.87 18.75
C ASN A 149 -5.90 -3.41 19.56
N SER A 150 -5.51 -4.21 20.57
CA SER A 150 -4.34 -3.91 21.38
C SER A 150 -3.04 -4.10 20.57
N ARG A 151 -2.97 -5.06 19.65
CA ARG A 151 -1.78 -5.28 18.79
C ARG A 151 -1.48 -4.07 17.91
N ARG A 152 -2.49 -3.49 17.26
CA ARG A 152 -2.32 -2.27 16.44
C ARG A 152 -1.82 -1.10 17.28
N SER A 153 -2.45 -0.85 18.42
CA SER A 153 -2.04 0.25 19.31
C SER A 153 -0.63 0.06 19.84
N ILE A 154 -0.25 -1.19 20.15
CA ILE A 154 1.10 -1.52 20.63
C ILE A 154 2.12 -1.36 19.51
N LEU A 155 1.82 -1.85 18.31
CA LEU A 155 2.72 -1.71 17.16
C LEU A 155 2.95 -0.23 16.82
N ALA A 156 1.89 0.57 16.78
CA ALA A 156 2.01 2.01 16.58
C ALA A 156 2.91 2.67 17.63
N LYS A 157 2.73 2.36 18.92
CA LYS A 157 3.56 2.89 19.99
C LYS A 157 5.02 2.45 19.90
N ILE A 158 5.28 1.21 19.47
CA ILE A 158 6.65 0.71 19.31
C ILE A 158 7.34 1.42 18.15
N LEU A 159 6.63 1.64 17.04
CA LEU A 159 7.14 2.36 15.87
C LEU A 159 7.44 3.83 16.21
N GLU A 160 6.56 4.48 16.99
CA GLU A 160 6.77 5.86 17.45
C GLU A 160 7.96 6.01 18.42
N ASN A 161 8.25 4.97 19.23
CA ASN A 161 9.27 4.99 20.25
C ASN A 161 10.57 4.26 19.90
N THR A 162 10.70 3.72 18.69
CA THR A 162 11.96 3.11 18.24
C THR A 162 12.87 4.22 17.70
N PRO A 163 13.93 4.65 18.43
CA PRO A 163 14.90 5.59 17.88
C PRO A 163 15.53 4.94 16.65
N GLU A 164 15.69 5.71 15.58
CA GLU A 164 16.56 5.32 14.47
C GLU A 164 17.92 4.96 15.09
N GLU A 165 18.39 3.73 14.89
CA GLU A 165 19.74 3.34 15.33
C GLU A 165 20.72 4.26 14.60
N VAL A 166 21.18 5.31 15.28
CA VAL A 166 22.32 6.10 14.83
C VAL A 166 23.48 5.11 14.68
N GLU A 167 23.88 4.90 13.46
CA GLU A 167 25.01 4.08 13.06
C GLU A 167 26.23 4.56 13.85
N ASN A 168 26.62 3.82 14.90
CA ASN A 168 27.85 4.08 15.65
C ASN A 168 29.02 3.86 14.70
N LYS A 169 29.48 4.95 14.10
CA LYS A 169 30.75 5.01 13.39
C LYS A 169 31.84 4.64 14.39
N PRO A 170 32.69 3.64 14.12
CA PRO A 170 33.82 3.33 14.97
C PRO A 170 34.72 4.56 15.04
N LEU A 171 35.03 4.98 16.25
CA LEU A 171 36.11 5.95 16.48
C LEU A 171 37.41 5.28 16.01
N GLU A 172 37.98 5.81 14.94
CA GLU A 172 39.35 5.49 14.55
C GLU A 172 40.26 6.02 15.67
N GLU A 173 40.89 5.09 16.40
CA GLU A 173 41.98 5.42 17.30
C GLU A 173 43.16 5.87 16.45
N GLU A 174 43.43 7.16 16.48
CA GLU A 174 44.74 7.72 16.07
C GLU A 174 45.81 7.31 17.09
N SER A 175 46.80 6.55 16.63
CA SER A 175 48.10 6.34 17.29
C SER A 175 49.21 6.96 16.46
#